data_1ebfd99102117cf3fede56fe4fbd267f
#
_entry.id   1ebfd99102117cf3fede56fe4fbd267f
#
_cell.length_a   1.000
_cell.length_b   1.000
_cell.length_c   1.000
_cell.angle_alpha   90.00
_cell.angle_beta   90.00
_cell.angle_gamma   90.00
#
_symmetry.space_group_name_H-M   'P 1'
#
loop_
_entity.id
_entity.type
_entity.pdbx_description
1 polymer ?
#
loop_
_entity_poly.entity_id
_entity_poly.type
_entity_poly.pdbx_seq_one_letter_code
_entity_poly.pdbx_strand_id
1 'polypeptide(L)'
;MFNYLGSTALVTGASKGIGEVFAEQLAACGMNLVLVARSLDTLERQAAHLSAKYRVKCVALSADLADPDAAQTIATELERRGIQVDLLVNNAGLGLSGNFLSHEMKQVRGELQVNVQALLSLSYLFGKGMQKRGKGGIINLASNASFQPLPAMATYAATKAFVLHFSEALNYELAGDGVHVMAVCPGPTATSFFDGTTTKLSSKDMDSSESVVQKSLAAFDQEKSVAYPTRFSVRVGTLLPRFLPRALVTRIAGMATKNMGLH
;
A
#
# COMPACT_ATOMS: atom_id res chain seq x y z
N MET A 1 -7.21 0.65 -20.31
CA MET A 1 -6.66 1.81 -19.56
C MET A 1 -7.73 2.33 -18.63
N PHE A 2 -7.41 2.55 -17.36
CA PHE A 2 -8.36 3.00 -16.34
C PHE A 2 -8.83 4.43 -16.64
N ASN A 3 -10.14 4.69 -16.47
CA ASN A 3 -10.67 6.04 -16.63
C ASN A 3 -10.58 6.82 -15.32
N TYR A 4 -9.60 7.70 -15.21
CA TYR A 4 -9.36 8.52 -14.01
C TYR A 4 -10.33 9.69 -13.89
N LEU A 5 -10.60 10.39 -15.00
CA LEU A 5 -11.35 11.65 -14.97
C LEU A 5 -12.77 11.47 -14.41
N GLY A 6 -13.07 12.19 -13.33
CA GLY A 6 -14.38 12.18 -12.67
C GLY A 6 -14.64 10.94 -11.79
N SER A 7 -13.81 9.89 -11.88
CA SER A 7 -13.87 8.73 -10.99
C SER A 7 -13.40 9.07 -9.58
N THR A 8 -13.69 8.23 -8.58
CA THR A 8 -13.32 8.46 -7.19
C THR A 8 -12.31 7.42 -6.72
N ALA A 9 -11.19 7.87 -6.17
CA ALA A 9 -10.21 7.03 -5.49
C ALA A 9 -10.33 7.14 -3.96
N LEU A 10 -10.26 5.99 -3.28
CA LEU A 10 -10.04 5.92 -1.84
C LEU A 10 -8.58 5.57 -1.60
N VAL A 11 -7.86 6.41 -0.84
CA VAL A 11 -6.45 6.20 -0.51
C VAL A 11 -6.30 6.08 1.00
N THR A 12 -5.83 4.91 1.47
CA THR A 12 -5.52 4.71 2.89
C THR A 12 -4.08 5.11 3.20
N GLY A 13 -3.82 5.60 4.43
CA GLY A 13 -2.51 6.15 4.79
C GLY A 13 -2.16 7.40 3.98
N ALA A 14 -3.16 8.21 3.62
CA ALA A 14 -3.02 9.35 2.71
C ALA A 14 -2.28 10.55 3.29
N SER A 15 -2.06 10.60 4.61
CA SER A 15 -1.54 11.79 5.30
C SER A 15 -0.05 12.05 5.09
N LYS A 16 0.72 11.10 4.54
CA LYS A 16 2.17 11.23 4.32
C LYS A 16 2.73 10.17 3.36
N GLY A 17 3.94 10.43 2.84
CA GLY A 17 4.74 9.48 2.07
C GLY A 17 4.07 9.01 0.79
N ILE A 18 4.11 7.71 0.50
CA ILE A 18 3.59 7.13 -0.74
C ILE A 18 2.09 7.43 -0.91
N GLY A 19 1.30 7.34 0.18
CA GLY A 19 -0.16 7.60 0.12
C GLY A 19 -0.50 9.05 -0.19
N GLU A 20 0.26 10.00 0.34
CA GLU A 20 0.12 11.43 0.02
C GLU A 20 0.40 11.70 -1.46
N VAL A 21 1.47 11.10 -1.99
CA VAL A 21 1.82 11.24 -3.41
C VAL A 21 0.82 10.53 -4.33
N PHE A 22 0.26 9.37 -3.94
CA PHE A 22 -0.86 8.77 -4.67
C PHE A 22 -2.05 9.72 -4.74
N ALA A 23 -2.43 10.33 -3.61
CA ALA A 23 -3.53 11.28 -3.58
C ALA A 23 -3.27 12.47 -4.52
N GLU A 24 -2.07 13.03 -4.52
CA GLU A 24 -1.72 14.15 -5.39
C GLU A 24 -1.73 13.76 -6.88
N GLN A 25 -1.10 12.64 -7.26
CA GLN A 25 -1.04 12.22 -8.66
C GLN A 25 -2.42 11.81 -9.20
N LEU A 26 -3.27 11.17 -8.39
CA LEU A 26 -4.63 10.83 -8.77
C LEU A 26 -5.52 12.07 -8.91
N ALA A 27 -5.36 13.07 -8.02
CA ALA A 27 -6.01 14.37 -8.19
C ALA A 27 -5.59 15.07 -9.49
N ALA A 28 -4.30 15.03 -9.82
CA ALA A 28 -3.76 15.59 -11.06
C ALA A 28 -4.32 14.90 -12.31
N CYS A 29 -4.71 13.61 -12.21
CA CYS A 29 -5.43 12.88 -13.25
C CYS A 29 -6.95 13.18 -13.27
N GLY A 30 -7.44 14.10 -12.43
CA GLY A 30 -8.84 14.50 -12.39
C GLY A 30 -9.76 13.58 -11.57
N MET A 31 -9.22 12.73 -10.69
CA MET A 31 -10.00 11.91 -9.77
C MET A 31 -10.49 12.70 -8.57
N ASN A 32 -11.71 12.41 -8.14
CA ASN A 32 -12.17 12.76 -6.81
C ASN A 32 -11.50 11.84 -5.78
N LEU A 33 -11.31 12.30 -4.55
CA LEU A 33 -10.54 11.59 -3.54
C LEU A 33 -11.32 11.40 -2.24
N VAL A 34 -11.14 10.23 -1.65
CA VAL A 34 -11.40 9.96 -0.25
C VAL A 34 -10.06 9.68 0.41
N LEU A 35 -9.61 10.57 1.28
CA LEU A 35 -8.35 10.48 2.00
C LEU A 35 -8.59 9.88 3.38
N VAL A 36 -7.95 8.76 3.67
CA VAL A 36 -8.12 8.04 4.95
C VAL A 36 -6.80 7.95 5.70
N ALA A 37 -6.76 8.47 6.92
CA ALA A 37 -5.68 8.30 7.89
C ALA A 37 -6.18 8.69 9.30
N ARG A 38 -5.31 8.60 10.32
CA ARG A 38 -5.68 8.93 11.71
C ARG A 38 -5.79 10.44 11.98
N SER A 39 -4.94 11.25 11.34
CA SER A 39 -4.86 12.69 11.58
C SER A 39 -5.84 13.45 10.68
N LEU A 40 -7.02 13.78 11.22
CA LEU A 40 -8.06 14.52 10.49
C LEU A 40 -7.56 15.86 10.00
N ASP A 41 -6.93 16.68 10.85
CA ASP A 41 -6.46 18.03 10.51
C ASP A 41 -5.47 18.04 9.32
N THR A 42 -4.63 16.99 9.24
CA THR A 42 -3.69 16.84 8.12
C THR A 42 -4.43 16.49 6.84
N LEU A 43 -5.40 15.57 6.93
CA LEU A 43 -6.22 15.18 5.78
C LEU A 43 -7.10 16.34 5.27
N GLU A 44 -7.67 17.15 6.15
CA GLU A 44 -8.50 18.30 5.77
C GLU A 44 -7.68 19.36 5.04
N ARG A 45 -6.49 19.69 5.55
CA ARG A 45 -5.56 20.61 4.86
C ARG A 45 -5.16 20.08 3.49
N GLN A 46 -4.84 18.79 3.39
CA GLN A 46 -4.49 18.14 2.13
C GLN A 46 -5.67 18.12 1.16
N ALA A 47 -6.89 17.79 1.63
CA ALA A 47 -8.11 17.79 0.84
C ALA A 47 -8.42 19.18 0.28
N ALA A 48 -8.32 20.21 1.10
CA ALA A 48 -8.51 21.61 0.68
C ALA A 48 -7.48 22.02 -0.38
N HIS A 49 -6.20 21.69 -0.17
CA HIS A 49 -5.13 21.98 -1.12
C HIS A 49 -5.35 21.31 -2.48
N LEU A 50 -5.63 19.98 -2.48
CA LEU A 50 -5.83 19.21 -3.70
C LEU A 50 -7.10 19.65 -4.44
N SER A 51 -8.19 19.94 -3.71
CA SER A 51 -9.43 20.45 -4.31
C SER A 51 -9.23 21.80 -5.01
N ALA A 52 -8.48 22.70 -4.37
CA ALA A 52 -8.19 24.03 -4.96
C ALA A 52 -7.26 23.93 -6.18
N LYS A 53 -6.20 23.09 -6.07
CA LYS A 53 -5.16 22.95 -7.09
C LYS A 53 -5.65 22.25 -8.35
N TYR A 54 -6.42 21.15 -8.20
CA TYR A 54 -6.80 20.27 -9.30
C TYR A 54 -8.29 20.32 -9.66
N ARG A 55 -9.10 21.11 -8.93
CA ARG A 55 -10.56 21.28 -9.15
C ARG A 55 -11.33 19.94 -9.04
N VAL A 56 -10.92 19.07 -8.13
CA VAL A 56 -11.54 17.79 -7.81
C VAL A 56 -12.20 17.83 -6.43
N LYS A 57 -13.15 16.93 -6.17
CA LYS A 57 -13.75 16.80 -4.84
C LYS A 57 -12.87 15.93 -3.97
N CYS A 58 -12.47 16.43 -2.79
CA CYS A 58 -11.70 15.66 -1.81
C CYS A 58 -12.46 15.59 -0.50
N VAL A 59 -12.54 14.39 0.06
CA VAL A 59 -13.17 14.11 1.35
C VAL A 59 -12.12 13.55 2.30
N ALA A 60 -11.98 14.15 3.49
CA ALA A 60 -11.16 13.64 4.57
C ALA A 60 -11.98 12.74 5.49
N LEU A 61 -11.48 11.54 5.80
CA LEU A 61 -12.06 10.61 6.76
C LEU A 61 -10.99 10.16 7.76
N SER A 62 -11.19 10.50 9.03
CA SER A 62 -10.33 9.98 10.10
C SER A 62 -10.72 8.53 10.41
N ALA A 63 -9.77 7.61 10.31
CA ALA A 63 -9.94 6.23 10.74
C ALA A 63 -8.59 5.64 11.19
N ASP A 64 -8.63 4.88 12.29
CA ASP A 64 -7.51 4.03 12.69
C ASP A 64 -7.76 2.61 12.18
N LEU A 65 -7.01 2.20 11.17
CA LEU A 65 -7.11 0.85 10.59
C LEU A 65 -6.61 -0.26 11.53
N ALA A 66 -6.07 0.08 12.71
CA ALA A 66 -5.86 -0.87 13.79
C ALA A 66 -7.15 -1.26 14.52
N ASP A 67 -8.24 -0.49 14.33
CA ASP A 67 -9.59 -0.86 14.77
C ASP A 67 -10.17 -1.91 13.79
N PRO A 68 -10.63 -3.07 14.28
CA PRO A 68 -11.24 -4.11 13.44
C PRO A 68 -12.46 -3.63 12.63
N ASP A 69 -13.21 -2.68 13.14
CA ASP A 69 -14.43 -2.17 12.51
C ASP A 69 -14.20 -0.99 11.56
N ALA A 70 -12.96 -0.49 11.47
CA ALA A 70 -12.63 0.70 10.69
C ALA A 70 -13.05 0.59 9.21
N ALA A 71 -12.82 -0.56 8.58
CA ALA A 71 -13.18 -0.78 7.18
C ALA A 71 -14.69 -0.69 6.94
N GLN A 72 -15.49 -1.28 7.83
CA GLN A 72 -16.95 -1.23 7.76
C GLN A 72 -17.46 0.20 8.03
N THR A 73 -16.88 0.90 8.99
CA THR A 73 -17.20 2.29 9.30
C THR A 73 -16.96 3.21 8.10
N ILE A 74 -15.80 3.06 7.42
CA ILE A 74 -15.48 3.80 6.20
C ILE A 74 -16.51 3.50 5.11
N ALA A 75 -16.83 2.23 4.85
CA ALA A 75 -17.77 1.85 3.81
C ALA A 75 -19.18 2.42 4.07
N THR A 76 -19.68 2.30 5.31
CA THR A 76 -20.99 2.84 5.72
C THR A 76 -21.05 4.36 5.58
N GLU A 77 -19.99 5.07 5.95
CA GLU A 77 -19.95 6.53 5.82
C GLU A 77 -19.94 6.99 4.36
N LEU A 78 -19.22 6.27 3.49
CA LEU A 78 -19.24 6.58 2.04
C LEU A 78 -20.59 6.28 1.40
N GLU A 79 -21.23 5.18 1.78
CA GLU A 79 -22.57 4.85 1.33
C GLU A 79 -23.58 5.94 1.76
N ARG A 80 -23.54 6.38 3.03
CA ARG A 80 -24.37 7.47 3.55
C ARG A 80 -24.17 8.78 2.78
N ARG A 81 -22.96 9.05 2.30
CA ARG A 81 -22.63 10.23 1.48
C ARG A 81 -22.92 10.04 -0.01
N GLY A 82 -23.35 8.87 -0.45
CA GLY A 82 -23.54 8.56 -1.87
C GLY A 82 -22.23 8.55 -2.67
N ILE A 83 -21.10 8.27 -2.01
CA ILE A 83 -19.77 8.25 -2.65
C ILE A 83 -19.44 6.82 -3.10
N GLN A 84 -19.34 6.65 -4.40
CA GLN A 84 -18.90 5.40 -5.01
C GLN A 84 -17.39 5.41 -5.21
N VAL A 85 -16.70 4.35 -4.77
CA VAL A 85 -15.25 4.17 -4.98
C VAL A 85 -15.02 3.37 -6.26
N ASP A 86 -14.23 3.92 -7.18
CA ASP A 86 -13.85 3.30 -8.46
C ASP A 86 -12.41 2.78 -8.43
N LEU A 87 -11.53 3.39 -7.61
CA LEU A 87 -10.17 2.93 -7.35
C LEU A 87 -9.92 2.87 -5.85
N LEU A 88 -9.52 1.70 -5.35
CA LEU A 88 -9.06 1.53 -3.97
C LEU A 88 -7.53 1.46 -3.93
N VAL A 89 -6.89 2.34 -3.17
CA VAL A 89 -5.44 2.28 -2.90
C VAL A 89 -5.22 1.90 -1.44
N ASN A 90 -5.00 0.63 -1.19
CA ASN A 90 -4.62 0.10 0.12
C ASN A 90 -3.13 0.35 0.36
N ASN A 91 -2.80 1.57 0.80
CA ASN A 91 -1.42 1.99 1.03
C ASN A 91 -1.05 1.99 2.51
N ALA A 92 -1.99 2.14 3.43
CA ALA A 92 -1.69 2.12 4.86
C ALA A 92 -0.90 0.87 5.27
N GLY A 93 0.12 1.05 6.09
CA GLY A 93 0.95 -0.04 6.57
C GLY A 93 1.81 0.36 7.74
N LEU A 94 2.14 -0.64 8.55
CA LEU A 94 3.06 -0.56 9.67
C LEU A 94 4.22 -1.53 9.44
N GLY A 95 5.38 -1.25 10.03
CA GLY A 95 6.52 -2.15 10.01
C GLY A 95 7.22 -2.15 11.36
N LEU A 96 7.30 -3.30 12.01
CA LEU A 96 8.10 -3.51 13.20
C LEU A 96 9.49 -3.98 12.81
N SER A 97 10.52 -3.32 13.34
CA SER A 97 11.93 -3.72 13.18
C SER A 97 12.54 -4.14 14.52
N GLY A 98 13.36 -5.18 14.50
CA GLY A 98 13.96 -5.80 15.68
C GLY A 98 13.57 -7.28 15.81
N ASN A 99 14.11 -7.93 16.84
CA ASN A 99 13.80 -9.34 17.11
C ASN A 99 12.33 -9.52 17.47
N PHE A 100 11.67 -10.51 16.87
CA PHE A 100 10.23 -10.76 17.06
C PHE A 100 9.81 -10.82 18.54
N LEU A 101 10.59 -11.53 19.36
CA LEU A 101 10.27 -11.71 20.78
C LEU A 101 10.55 -10.45 21.64
N SER A 102 11.16 -9.41 21.10
CA SER A 102 11.33 -8.13 21.79
C SER A 102 10.15 -7.17 21.63
N HIS A 103 9.19 -7.50 20.77
CA HIS A 103 7.99 -6.67 20.56
C HIS A 103 6.86 -7.06 21.51
N GLU A 104 6.07 -6.07 21.92
CA GLU A 104 4.81 -6.33 22.58
C GLU A 104 3.81 -6.97 21.61
N MET A 105 3.07 -7.98 22.07
CA MET A 105 2.08 -8.67 21.23
C MET A 105 1.00 -7.72 20.70
N LYS A 106 0.70 -6.62 21.40
CA LYS A 106 -0.22 -5.58 20.93
C LYS A 106 0.30 -4.91 19.65
N GLN A 107 1.61 -4.63 19.56
CA GLN A 107 2.23 -4.04 18.37
C GLN A 107 2.16 -5.02 17.19
N VAL A 108 2.48 -6.30 17.41
CA VAL A 108 2.42 -7.36 16.40
C VAL A 108 0.99 -7.51 15.86
N ARG A 109 -0.01 -7.54 16.76
CA ARG A 109 -1.43 -7.59 16.36
C ARG A 109 -1.84 -6.35 15.57
N GLY A 110 -1.39 -5.16 15.97
CA GLY A 110 -1.65 -3.92 15.24
C GLY A 110 -1.08 -3.94 13.81
N GLU A 111 0.15 -4.47 13.64
CA GLU A 111 0.74 -4.64 12.31
C GLU A 111 -0.08 -5.59 11.44
N LEU A 112 -0.50 -6.75 11.96
CA LEU A 112 -1.38 -7.69 11.25
C LEU A 112 -2.73 -7.07 10.91
N GLN A 113 -3.32 -6.34 11.85
CA GLN A 113 -4.61 -5.70 11.66
C GLN A 113 -4.56 -4.67 10.53
N VAL A 114 -3.56 -3.80 10.52
CA VAL A 114 -3.43 -2.75 9.49
C VAL A 114 -3.01 -3.35 8.13
N ASN A 115 -1.95 -4.19 8.12
CA ASN A 115 -1.35 -4.65 6.87
C ASN A 115 -2.17 -5.76 6.18
N VAL A 116 -2.96 -6.52 6.93
CA VAL A 116 -3.69 -7.68 6.42
C VAL A 116 -5.19 -7.51 6.54
N GLN A 117 -5.72 -7.43 7.77
CA GLN A 117 -7.17 -7.48 8.00
C GLN A 117 -7.90 -6.27 7.40
N ALA A 118 -7.39 -5.06 7.62
CA ALA A 118 -8.00 -3.85 7.06
C ALA A 118 -7.96 -3.87 5.52
N LEU A 119 -6.82 -4.28 4.92
CA LEU A 119 -6.67 -4.42 3.47
C LEU A 119 -7.66 -5.44 2.90
N LEU A 120 -7.80 -6.61 3.52
CA LEU A 120 -8.77 -7.63 3.14
C LEU A 120 -10.20 -7.08 3.19
N SER A 121 -10.58 -6.47 4.32
CA SER A 121 -11.93 -5.96 4.54
C SER A 121 -12.29 -4.86 3.53
N LEU A 122 -11.38 -3.90 3.28
CA LEU A 122 -11.60 -2.85 2.29
C LEU A 122 -11.67 -3.43 0.87
N SER A 123 -10.77 -4.36 0.51
CA SER A 123 -10.79 -5.03 -0.79
C SER A 123 -12.10 -5.80 -1.01
N TYR A 124 -12.61 -6.48 0.02
CA TYR A 124 -13.88 -7.19 -0.05
C TYR A 124 -15.07 -6.24 -0.22
N LEU A 125 -15.19 -5.20 0.64
CA LEU A 125 -16.31 -4.28 0.64
C LEU A 125 -16.40 -3.49 -0.67
N PHE A 126 -15.30 -2.90 -1.12
CA PHE A 126 -15.29 -2.11 -2.35
C PHE A 126 -15.19 -2.97 -3.60
N GLY A 127 -14.48 -4.09 -3.55
CA GLY A 127 -14.38 -5.05 -4.66
C GLY A 127 -15.73 -5.63 -5.08
N LYS A 128 -16.61 -5.96 -4.12
CA LYS A 128 -17.99 -6.40 -4.43
C LYS A 128 -18.78 -5.34 -5.20
N GLY A 129 -18.64 -4.07 -4.80
CA GLY A 129 -19.28 -2.97 -5.51
C GLY A 129 -18.73 -2.78 -6.93
N MET A 130 -17.41 -2.89 -7.10
CA MET A 130 -16.73 -2.82 -8.40
C MET A 130 -17.15 -3.99 -9.30
N GLN A 131 -17.14 -5.22 -8.78
CA GLN A 131 -17.58 -6.43 -9.49
C GLN A 131 -19.02 -6.29 -10.00
N LYS A 132 -19.95 -5.84 -9.13
CA LYS A 132 -21.36 -5.62 -9.52
C LYS A 132 -21.52 -4.60 -10.65
N ARG A 133 -20.63 -3.62 -10.75
CA ARG A 133 -20.64 -2.58 -11.80
C ARG A 133 -19.88 -2.98 -13.06
N GLY A 134 -19.14 -4.09 -13.04
CA GLY A 134 -18.30 -4.53 -14.14
C GLY A 134 -17.11 -3.60 -14.41
N LYS A 135 -16.68 -2.81 -13.43
CA LYS A 135 -15.54 -1.89 -13.55
C LYS A 135 -14.98 -1.48 -12.19
N GLY A 136 -13.68 -1.33 -12.11
CA GLY A 136 -12.98 -0.85 -10.91
C GLY A 136 -11.51 -1.19 -10.91
N GLY A 137 -10.81 -0.72 -9.87
CA GLY A 137 -9.41 -1.01 -9.66
C GLY A 137 -9.03 -1.08 -8.20
N ILE A 138 -8.07 -1.95 -7.89
CA ILE A 138 -7.50 -2.09 -6.53
C ILE A 138 -5.99 -2.09 -6.65
N ILE A 139 -5.33 -1.18 -5.95
CA ILE A 139 -3.87 -1.12 -5.81
C ILE A 139 -3.52 -1.46 -4.36
N ASN A 140 -2.80 -2.55 -4.15
CA ASN A 140 -2.37 -3.01 -2.83
C ASN A 140 -0.87 -2.81 -2.64
N LEU A 141 -0.46 -2.04 -1.61
CA LEU A 141 0.94 -1.80 -1.30
C LEU A 141 1.56 -3.01 -0.58
N ALA A 142 2.20 -3.88 -1.36
CA ALA A 142 3.09 -4.93 -0.90
C ALA A 142 4.49 -4.36 -0.58
N SER A 143 5.55 -5.05 -0.91
CA SER A 143 6.96 -4.63 -0.71
C SER A 143 7.91 -5.58 -1.47
N ASN A 144 9.14 -5.15 -1.72
CA ASN A 144 10.23 -6.07 -2.07
C ASN A 144 10.49 -7.13 -0.97
N ALA A 145 10.10 -6.84 0.28
CA ALA A 145 10.12 -7.80 1.40
C ALA A 145 9.15 -8.98 1.22
N SER A 146 8.20 -8.89 0.27
CA SER A 146 7.21 -9.96 -0.02
C SER A 146 7.83 -11.24 -0.56
N PHE A 147 9.04 -11.18 -1.11
CA PHE A 147 9.62 -12.29 -1.88
C PHE A 147 10.50 -13.22 -1.05
N GLN A 148 10.90 -12.83 0.16
CA GLN A 148 11.79 -13.62 1.01
C GLN A 148 11.50 -13.43 2.51
N PRO A 149 11.88 -14.42 3.35
CA PRO A 149 11.93 -14.21 4.80
C PRO A 149 12.89 -13.05 5.13
N LEU A 150 12.50 -12.17 6.05
CA LEU A 150 13.30 -11.00 6.41
C LEU A 150 13.54 -11.01 7.93
N PRO A 151 14.69 -11.54 8.40
CA PRO A 151 15.07 -11.45 9.81
C PRO A 151 15.06 -9.99 10.29
N ALA A 152 14.72 -9.78 11.54
CA ALA A 152 14.45 -8.48 12.16
C ALA A 152 13.23 -7.70 11.61
N MET A 153 12.51 -8.27 10.65
CA MET A 153 11.22 -7.76 10.17
C MET A 153 10.28 -8.92 9.80
N ALA A 154 10.27 -9.97 10.64
CA ALA A 154 9.60 -11.23 10.30
C ALA A 154 8.11 -11.08 10.03
N THR A 155 7.38 -10.39 10.92
CA THR A 155 5.94 -10.16 10.77
C THR A 155 5.65 -9.28 9.56
N TYR A 156 6.41 -8.19 9.41
CA TYR A 156 6.27 -7.31 8.25
C TYR A 156 6.40 -8.06 6.92
N ALA A 157 7.49 -8.81 6.73
CA ALA A 157 7.71 -9.57 5.51
C ALA A 157 6.59 -10.59 5.25
N ALA A 158 6.11 -11.27 6.31
CA ALA A 158 4.99 -12.20 6.21
C ALA A 158 3.70 -11.49 5.78
N THR A 159 3.38 -10.31 6.34
CA THR A 159 2.20 -9.52 5.91
C THR A 159 2.31 -9.07 4.46
N LYS A 160 3.49 -8.66 4.02
CA LYS A 160 3.69 -8.21 2.64
C LYS A 160 3.71 -9.35 1.62
N ALA A 161 4.18 -10.55 2.02
CA ALA A 161 4.03 -11.77 1.22
C ALA A 161 2.54 -12.15 1.06
N PHE A 162 1.75 -12.07 2.15
CA PHE A 162 0.30 -12.23 2.07
C PHE A 162 -0.30 -11.25 1.06
N VAL A 163 -0.01 -9.95 1.15
CA VAL A 163 -0.56 -8.92 0.25
C VAL A 163 -0.22 -9.22 -1.21
N LEU A 164 1.01 -9.63 -1.51
CA LEU A 164 1.42 -9.99 -2.86
C LEU A 164 0.58 -11.15 -3.41
N HIS A 165 0.58 -12.29 -2.72
CA HIS A 165 -0.15 -13.49 -3.19
C HIS A 165 -1.65 -13.28 -3.26
N PHE A 166 -2.23 -12.60 -2.28
CA PHE A 166 -3.64 -12.24 -2.27
C PHE A 166 -4.01 -11.38 -3.49
N SER A 167 -3.20 -10.36 -3.79
CA SER A 167 -3.48 -9.46 -4.92
C SER A 167 -3.38 -10.17 -6.27
N GLU A 168 -2.37 -11.04 -6.45
CA GLU A 168 -2.22 -11.81 -7.69
C GLU A 168 -3.40 -12.76 -7.90
N ALA A 169 -3.84 -13.47 -6.85
CA ALA A 169 -4.99 -14.37 -6.91
C ALA A 169 -6.29 -13.59 -7.18
N LEU A 170 -6.52 -12.51 -6.43
CA LEU A 170 -7.73 -11.69 -6.59
C LEU A 170 -7.79 -11.03 -7.98
N ASN A 171 -6.64 -10.64 -8.57
CA ASN A 171 -6.61 -10.13 -9.93
C ASN A 171 -7.09 -11.16 -10.96
N TYR A 172 -6.70 -12.42 -10.80
CA TYR A 172 -7.15 -13.50 -11.64
C TYR A 172 -8.66 -13.75 -11.47
N GLU A 173 -9.15 -13.77 -10.24
CA GLU A 173 -10.57 -14.00 -9.92
C GLU A 173 -11.48 -12.91 -10.49
N LEU A 174 -11.05 -11.66 -10.48
CA LEU A 174 -11.87 -10.50 -10.87
C LEU A 174 -11.64 -10.02 -12.32
N ALA A 175 -10.68 -10.62 -13.05
CA ALA A 175 -10.36 -10.17 -14.41
C ALA A 175 -11.56 -10.25 -15.36
N GLY A 176 -12.39 -11.29 -15.24
CA GLY A 176 -13.63 -11.46 -16.02
C GLY A 176 -14.73 -10.46 -15.68
N ASP A 177 -14.63 -9.81 -14.53
CA ASP A 177 -15.63 -8.88 -13.99
C ASP A 177 -15.25 -7.40 -14.23
N GLY A 178 -14.22 -7.15 -15.04
CA GLY A 178 -13.77 -5.79 -15.36
C GLY A 178 -13.11 -5.04 -14.19
N VAL A 179 -12.61 -5.77 -13.18
CA VAL A 179 -11.90 -5.20 -12.03
C VAL A 179 -10.44 -5.61 -12.09
N HIS A 180 -9.55 -4.63 -12.17
CA HIS A 180 -8.11 -4.86 -12.18
C HIS A 180 -7.51 -4.72 -10.77
N VAL A 181 -6.74 -5.72 -10.33
CA VAL A 181 -6.06 -5.71 -9.03
C VAL A 181 -4.55 -5.79 -9.24
N MET A 182 -3.80 -4.89 -8.60
CA MET A 182 -2.35 -4.84 -8.72
C MET A 182 -1.67 -4.79 -7.36
N ALA A 183 -0.66 -5.66 -7.17
CA ALA A 183 0.30 -5.53 -6.09
C ALA A 183 1.42 -4.56 -6.48
N VAL A 184 1.74 -3.60 -5.61
CA VAL A 184 2.90 -2.72 -5.78
C VAL A 184 3.99 -3.16 -4.80
N CYS A 185 5.17 -3.49 -5.32
CA CYS A 185 6.31 -3.99 -4.57
C CYS A 185 7.47 -2.98 -4.58
N PRO A 186 7.39 -1.86 -3.83
CA PRO A 186 8.47 -0.89 -3.76
C PRO A 186 9.68 -1.48 -3.02
N GLY A 187 10.85 -0.93 -3.31
CA GLY A 187 12.04 -1.03 -2.48
C GLY A 187 11.99 -0.06 -1.30
N PRO A 188 13.11 0.11 -0.57
CA PRO A 188 13.22 1.16 0.42
C PRO A 188 12.89 2.52 -0.21
N THR A 189 11.92 3.22 0.40
CA THR A 189 11.40 4.49 -0.13
C THR A 189 11.59 5.58 0.93
N ALA A 190 12.02 6.75 0.50
CA ALA A 190 12.27 7.92 1.36
C ALA A 190 10.93 8.45 1.92
N THR A 191 10.53 7.89 3.05
CA THR A 191 9.30 8.23 3.77
C THR A 191 9.57 8.14 5.26
N SER A 192 8.61 8.59 6.07
CA SER A 192 8.63 8.40 7.54
C SER A 192 8.44 6.95 8.01
N PHE A 193 8.43 5.96 7.11
CA PHE A 193 8.26 4.54 7.47
C PHE A 193 9.40 4.03 8.37
N PHE A 194 10.60 4.56 8.16
CA PHE A 194 11.80 4.20 8.94
C PHE A 194 12.05 5.14 10.13
N ASP A 195 11.17 6.12 10.39
CA ASP A 195 11.33 7.01 11.54
C ASP A 195 11.25 6.20 12.85
N GLY A 196 12.18 6.46 13.75
CA GLY A 196 12.28 5.72 15.01
C GLY A 196 12.93 4.34 14.91
N THR A 197 13.38 3.92 13.73
CA THR A 197 14.21 2.72 13.55
C THR A 197 15.71 3.06 13.63
N THR A 198 16.54 2.04 13.83
CA THR A 198 18.00 2.18 13.83
C THR A 198 18.61 2.09 12.43
N THR A 199 17.80 2.31 11.39
CA THR A 199 18.23 2.15 9.99
C THR A 199 19.43 3.03 9.64
N LYS A 200 20.38 2.45 8.90
CA LYS A 200 21.55 3.13 8.33
C LYS A 200 21.34 3.53 6.86
N LEU A 201 20.15 3.29 6.31
CA LEU A 201 19.84 3.67 4.94
C LEU A 201 19.87 5.20 4.80
N SER A 202 20.63 5.66 3.82
CA SER A 202 20.63 7.07 3.43
C SER A 202 19.58 7.35 2.36
N SER A 203 19.23 8.61 2.15
CA SER A 203 18.32 9.01 1.06
C SER A 203 18.80 8.56 -0.33
N LYS A 204 20.11 8.36 -0.52
CA LYS A 204 20.68 7.83 -1.77
C LYS A 204 20.39 6.36 -2.00
N ASP A 205 20.06 5.62 -0.94
CA ASP A 205 19.75 4.18 -0.98
C ASP A 205 18.25 3.93 -1.17
N MET A 206 17.44 4.98 -1.11
CA MET A 206 15.98 4.92 -1.18
C MET A 206 15.47 5.47 -2.53
N ASP A 207 14.33 4.96 -2.96
CA ASP A 207 13.57 5.53 -4.07
C ASP A 207 12.71 6.70 -3.55
N SER A 208 12.41 7.73 -4.38
CA SER A 208 11.46 8.77 -3.97
C SER A 208 10.01 8.27 -4.09
N SER A 209 9.13 8.79 -3.24
CA SER A 209 7.70 8.47 -3.26
C SER A 209 7.07 8.82 -4.62
N GLU A 210 7.50 9.91 -5.25
CA GLU A 210 7.04 10.38 -6.56
C GLU A 210 7.38 9.34 -7.65
N SER A 211 8.63 8.87 -7.68
CA SER A 211 9.08 7.85 -8.64
C SER A 211 8.34 6.52 -8.43
N VAL A 212 8.11 6.13 -7.16
CA VAL A 212 7.37 4.93 -6.81
C VAL A 212 5.94 5.01 -7.34
N VAL A 213 5.22 6.10 -7.07
CA VAL A 213 3.83 6.26 -7.48
C VAL A 213 3.70 6.38 -8.99
N GLN A 214 4.54 7.19 -9.64
CA GLN A 214 4.53 7.36 -11.10
C GLN A 214 4.70 6.02 -11.82
N LYS A 215 5.69 5.21 -11.41
CA LYS A 215 5.90 3.87 -11.99
C LYS A 215 4.77 2.90 -11.68
N SER A 216 4.13 3.04 -10.51
CA SER A 216 2.98 2.21 -10.12
C SER A 216 1.76 2.52 -10.98
N LEU A 217 1.41 3.79 -11.16
CA LEU A 217 0.28 4.18 -12.02
C LEU A 217 0.53 3.79 -13.48
N ALA A 218 1.75 3.99 -13.99
CA ALA A 218 2.11 3.53 -15.34
C ALA A 218 2.01 2.00 -15.51
N ALA A 219 2.31 1.22 -14.46
CA ALA A 219 2.14 -0.23 -14.47
C ALA A 219 0.66 -0.63 -14.38
N PHE A 220 -0.14 0.12 -13.61
CA PHE A 220 -1.58 -0.08 -13.48
C PHE A 220 -2.30 0.18 -14.81
N ASP A 221 -1.92 1.23 -15.54
CA ASP A 221 -2.44 1.52 -16.87
C ASP A 221 -2.09 0.45 -17.92
N GLN A 222 -1.00 -0.28 -17.71
CA GLN A 222 -0.59 -1.43 -18.51
C GLN A 222 -1.22 -2.75 -18.05
N GLU A 223 -2.16 -2.69 -17.09
CA GLU A 223 -2.88 -3.84 -16.54
C GLU A 223 -1.95 -4.93 -15.96
N LYS A 224 -0.80 -4.52 -15.40
CA LYS A 224 0.12 -5.46 -14.74
C LYS A 224 -0.44 -5.89 -13.38
N SER A 225 -0.42 -7.19 -13.11
CA SER A 225 -0.82 -7.73 -11.79
C SER A 225 0.19 -7.39 -10.68
N VAL A 226 1.48 -7.17 -11.04
CA VAL A 226 2.54 -6.79 -10.10
C VAL A 226 3.40 -5.68 -10.67
N ALA A 227 3.59 -4.62 -9.90
CA ALA A 227 4.50 -3.53 -10.20
C ALA A 227 5.74 -3.56 -9.30
N TYR A 228 6.91 -3.28 -9.87
CA TYR A 228 8.20 -3.18 -9.17
C TYR A 228 8.76 -1.77 -9.32
N PRO A 229 8.21 -0.78 -8.63
CA PRO A 229 8.63 0.62 -8.76
C PRO A 229 9.90 0.90 -7.96
N THR A 230 10.98 0.20 -8.28
CA THR A 230 12.26 0.28 -7.58
C THR A 230 13.42 0.21 -8.55
N ARG A 231 14.64 0.35 -8.03
CA ARG A 231 15.90 0.22 -8.80
C ARG A 231 16.03 -1.19 -9.36
N PHE A 232 16.68 -1.31 -10.49
CA PHE A 232 16.89 -2.59 -11.16
C PHE A 232 17.58 -3.63 -10.27
N SER A 233 18.61 -3.24 -9.50
CA SER A 233 19.32 -4.13 -8.57
C SER A 233 18.42 -4.71 -7.49
N VAL A 234 17.52 -3.91 -6.91
CA VAL A 234 16.53 -4.36 -5.91
C VAL A 234 15.53 -5.33 -6.56
N ARG A 235 15.07 -5.01 -7.77
CA ARG A 235 14.17 -5.88 -8.54
C ARG A 235 14.82 -7.24 -8.83
N VAL A 236 16.08 -7.27 -9.26
CA VAL A 236 16.81 -8.52 -9.50
C VAL A 236 16.92 -9.33 -8.21
N GLY A 237 17.14 -8.65 -7.07
CA GLY A 237 17.17 -9.29 -5.74
C GLY A 237 15.89 -10.07 -5.40
N THR A 238 14.73 -9.63 -5.88
CA THR A 238 13.45 -10.33 -5.66
C THR A 238 13.32 -11.65 -6.42
N LEU A 239 14.18 -11.92 -7.39
CA LEU A 239 14.20 -13.16 -8.16
C LEU A 239 15.07 -14.24 -7.48
N LEU A 240 16.07 -13.85 -6.68
CA LEU A 240 16.99 -14.78 -6.02
C LEU A 240 16.29 -15.89 -5.22
N PRO A 241 15.21 -15.61 -4.46
CA PRO A 241 14.48 -16.63 -3.70
C PRO A 241 13.88 -17.75 -4.56
N ARG A 242 13.73 -17.55 -5.86
CA ARG A 242 13.20 -18.56 -6.80
C ARG A 242 14.24 -19.63 -7.18
N PHE A 243 15.53 -19.30 -7.06
CA PHE A 243 16.61 -20.16 -7.55
C PHE A 243 17.52 -20.67 -6.41
N LEU A 244 17.46 -20.08 -5.23
CA LEU A 244 18.32 -20.45 -4.11
C LEU A 244 17.55 -21.26 -3.05
N PRO A 245 18.24 -22.18 -2.32
CA PRO A 245 17.64 -22.85 -1.18
C PRO A 245 17.14 -21.84 -0.12
N ARG A 246 15.97 -22.09 0.44
CA ARG A 246 15.31 -21.17 1.39
C ARG A 246 16.18 -20.76 2.56
N ALA A 247 16.97 -21.70 3.11
CA ALA A 247 17.90 -21.42 4.21
C ALA A 247 18.99 -20.40 3.83
N LEU A 248 19.51 -20.49 2.60
CA LEU A 248 20.53 -19.56 2.08
C LEU A 248 19.90 -18.17 1.86
N VAL A 249 18.69 -18.10 1.30
CA VAL A 249 17.95 -16.84 1.14
C VAL A 249 17.75 -16.14 2.49
N THR A 250 17.32 -16.89 3.52
CA THR A 250 17.14 -16.34 4.88
C THR A 250 18.44 -15.81 5.47
N ARG A 251 19.56 -16.51 5.25
CA ARG A 251 20.90 -16.05 5.69
C ARG A 251 21.31 -14.75 5.00
N ILE A 252 21.17 -14.69 3.69
CA ILE A 252 21.50 -13.47 2.89
C ILE A 252 20.63 -12.30 3.33
N ALA A 253 19.32 -12.51 3.47
CA ALA A 253 18.39 -11.50 3.94
C ALA A 253 18.73 -11.02 5.36
N GLY A 254 19.11 -11.93 6.28
CA GLY A 254 19.55 -11.58 7.63
C GLY A 254 20.84 -10.76 7.67
N MET A 255 21.79 -11.04 6.78
CA MET A 255 22.99 -10.20 6.64
C MET A 255 22.62 -8.81 6.09
N ALA A 256 21.71 -8.75 5.12
CA ALA A 256 21.26 -7.49 4.54
C ALA A 256 20.55 -6.61 5.59
N THR A 257 19.60 -7.15 6.37
CA THR A 257 18.90 -6.39 7.43
C THR A 257 19.85 -5.90 8.52
N LYS A 258 20.84 -6.73 8.90
CA LYS A 258 21.90 -6.33 9.85
C LYS A 258 22.73 -5.17 9.30
N ASN A 259 23.12 -5.22 8.02
CA ASN A 259 23.85 -4.13 7.37
C ASN A 259 23.01 -2.84 7.27
N MET A 260 21.70 -2.99 7.10
CA MET A 260 20.75 -1.87 7.11
C MET A 260 20.52 -1.30 8.53
N GLY A 261 21.05 -1.93 9.58
CA GLY A 261 20.86 -1.49 10.96
C GLY A 261 19.52 -1.88 11.58
N LEU A 262 18.78 -2.79 10.96
CA LEU A 262 17.51 -3.32 11.48
C LEU A 262 17.80 -4.54 12.36
N HIS A 263 17.98 -4.34 13.67
CA HIS A 263 18.24 -5.42 14.64
C HIS A 263 17.90 -4.99 16.08
#